data_aa9879c8724b7221035a2cb83e2999fc
#
_entry.id   aa9879c8724b7221035a2cb83e2999fc
#
_cell.length_a   1.000
_cell.length_b   1.000
_cell.length_c   1.000
_cell.angle_alpha   90.00
_cell.angle_beta   90.00
_cell.angle_gamma   90.00
#
_symmetry.space_group_name_H-M   'P 1'
#
loop_
_entity.id
_entity.type
_entity.pdbx_description
1 polymer ?
#
loop_
_entity_poly.entity_id
_entity_poly.type
_entity_poly.pdbx_seq_one_letter_code
_entity_poly.pdbx_strand_id
1 'polypeptide(L)'
;KRTIDFEYDFPFGRKELYGLAYRTDFDLKNHEEYSGQSLKYRDPETGEEFWPHVIEPTWGVDRSVLVVLLDTYREVEEEKGTRVFLKLPPRLAPYQVAVFPLLANKPALVEKAQAIYHSLQLTTYNLWLTTDHRGNVGKRYYAQDEIGTPWCVTVDFQTLEDDTVTVRDRDTAQQERVSVAELEAYFSVRLL
;
A
#
# COMPACT_ATOMS: atom_id res chain seq x y z
N LYS A 1 -6.23 24.07 -27.75
CA LYS A 1 -5.72 23.91 -26.37
C LYS A 1 -6.90 23.70 -25.46
N ARG A 2 -6.84 22.65 -24.61
CA ARG A 2 -7.86 22.30 -23.63
C ARG A 2 -7.17 21.77 -22.37
N THR A 3 -7.64 22.21 -21.19
CA THR A 3 -7.19 21.69 -19.89
C THR A 3 -8.41 21.15 -19.15
N ILE A 4 -8.21 20.05 -18.44
CA ILE A 4 -9.18 19.41 -17.55
C ILE A 4 -8.49 19.23 -16.22
N ASP A 5 -9.08 19.76 -15.15
CA ASP A 5 -8.59 19.59 -13.80
C ASP A 5 -9.49 18.57 -13.07
N PHE A 6 -8.86 17.64 -12.37
CA PHE A 6 -9.52 16.72 -11.46
C PHE A 6 -9.39 17.29 -10.06
N GLU A 7 -10.49 17.58 -9.42
CA GLU A 7 -10.52 18.20 -8.10
C GLU A 7 -10.92 17.16 -7.02
N TYR A 8 -10.44 17.39 -5.81
CA TYR A 8 -10.79 16.60 -4.62
C TYR A 8 -11.21 17.53 -3.48
N ASP A 9 -12.20 17.10 -2.70
CA ASP A 9 -12.67 17.84 -1.53
C ASP A 9 -11.78 17.50 -0.31
N PHE A 10 -10.67 18.23 -0.19
CA PHE A 10 -9.78 18.13 0.95
C PHE A 10 -10.40 18.75 2.22
N PRO A 11 -9.93 18.42 3.44
CA PRO A 11 -10.40 19.06 4.67
C PRO A 11 -10.25 20.60 4.69
N PHE A 12 -9.31 21.13 3.89
CA PHE A 12 -9.05 22.56 3.71
C PHE A 12 -9.73 23.15 2.47
N GLY A 13 -10.70 22.45 1.88
CA GLY A 13 -11.50 22.87 0.73
C GLY A 13 -11.13 22.17 -0.57
N ARG A 14 -11.99 22.34 -1.57
CA ARG A 14 -11.81 21.77 -2.92
C ARG A 14 -10.58 22.34 -3.60
N LYS A 15 -9.70 21.46 -4.06
CA LYS A 15 -8.45 21.79 -4.76
C LYS A 15 -8.16 20.78 -5.84
N GLU A 16 -7.39 21.22 -6.84
CA GLU A 16 -6.87 20.35 -7.88
C GLU A 16 -6.05 19.19 -7.29
N LEU A 17 -6.36 17.99 -7.76
CA LEU A 17 -5.62 16.76 -7.47
C LEU A 17 -4.72 16.40 -8.64
N TYR A 18 -5.28 16.36 -9.86
CA TYR A 18 -4.59 16.03 -11.11
C TYR A 18 -4.97 16.97 -12.22
N GLY A 19 -4.12 17.12 -13.22
CA GLY A 19 -4.36 17.87 -14.43
C GLY A 19 -4.19 17.02 -15.69
N LEU A 20 -4.94 17.36 -16.73
CA LEU A 20 -4.77 16.81 -18.08
C LEU A 20 -4.85 17.94 -19.10
N ALA A 21 -3.74 18.23 -19.76
CA ALA A 21 -3.65 19.30 -20.72
C ALA A 21 -3.39 18.81 -22.15
N TYR A 22 -4.21 19.24 -23.10
CA TYR A 22 -3.89 19.16 -24.52
C TYR A 22 -3.18 20.44 -24.94
N ARG A 23 -1.87 20.36 -25.11
CA ARG A 23 -0.98 21.51 -25.32
C ARG A 23 -0.75 21.83 -26.80
N THR A 24 -1.25 20.99 -27.70
CA THR A 24 -0.97 21.04 -29.13
C THR A 24 0.53 20.89 -29.42
N ASP A 25 1.01 21.55 -30.47
CA ASP A 25 2.43 21.64 -30.83
C ASP A 25 3.15 22.87 -30.24
N PHE A 26 2.46 23.62 -29.35
CA PHE A 26 2.90 24.92 -28.85
C PHE A 26 4.26 24.83 -28.12
N ASP A 27 4.40 23.89 -27.23
CA ASP A 27 5.62 23.79 -26.41
C ASP A 27 6.81 23.38 -27.26
N LEU A 28 6.65 22.38 -28.14
CA LEU A 28 7.74 21.91 -29.00
C LEU A 28 8.20 22.99 -29.98
N LYS A 29 7.29 23.79 -30.56
CA LYS A 29 7.64 24.93 -31.42
C LYS A 29 8.44 25.97 -30.65
N ASN A 30 7.98 26.34 -29.43
CA ASN A 30 8.71 27.30 -28.60
C ASN A 30 10.10 26.78 -28.21
N HIS A 31 10.19 25.54 -27.79
CA HIS A 31 11.49 24.93 -27.43
C HIS A 31 12.44 24.87 -28.64
N GLU A 32 11.97 24.54 -29.81
CA GLU A 32 12.75 24.58 -31.05
C GLU A 32 13.25 26.00 -31.36
N GLU A 33 12.38 26.99 -31.26
CA GLU A 33 12.72 28.39 -31.54
C GLU A 33 13.83 28.91 -30.61
N TYR A 34 13.72 28.64 -29.28
CA TYR A 34 14.70 29.12 -28.30
C TYR A 34 15.98 28.30 -28.21
N SER A 35 15.94 27.01 -28.50
CA SER A 35 17.12 26.14 -28.45
C SER A 35 17.89 26.06 -29.77
N GLY A 36 17.26 26.38 -30.88
CA GLY A 36 17.79 26.16 -32.23
C GLY A 36 17.94 24.69 -32.64
N GLN A 37 17.37 23.78 -31.84
CA GLN A 37 17.40 22.34 -32.13
C GLN A 37 16.05 21.86 -32.63
N SER A 38 16.00 21.18 -33.80
CA SER A 38 14.72 20.66 -34.33
C SER A 38 14.10 19.64 -33.40
N LEU A 39 12.81 19.86 -33.07
CA LEU A 39 11.97 18.96 -32.27
C LEU A 39 10.84 18.36 -33.10
N LYS A 40 10.99 18.38 -34.42
CA LYS A 40 10.05 17.70 -35.34
C LYS A 40 10.26 16.18 -35.29
N TYR A 41 9.15 15.50 -35.35
CA TYR A 41 9.14 14.06 -35.65
C TYR A 41 9.11 13.85 -37.15
N ARG A 42 9.92 12.91 -37.63
CA ARG A 42 9.89 12.45 -39.01
C ARG A 42 9.24 11.08 -39.07
N ASP A 43 8.13 11.00 -39.78
CA ASP A 43 7.45 9.74 -40.01
C ASP A 43 8.33 8.79 -40.83
N PRO A 44 8.63 7.59 -40.34
CA PRO A 44 9.51 6.65 -41.02
C PRO A 44 8.89 6.04 -42.31
N GLU A 45 7.56 6.04 -42.43
CA GLU A 45 6.86 5.47 -43.57
C GLU A 45 6.66 6.50 -44.68
N THR A 46 6.25 7.72 -44.32
CA THR A 46 5.92 8.77 -45.26
C THR A 46 7.05 9.76 -45.52
N GLY A 47 8.00 9.86 -44.58
CA GLY A 47 9.06 10.87 -44.61
C GLY A 47 8.61 12.28 -44.23
N GLU A 48 7.35 12.46 -43.86
CA GLU A 48 6.77 13.73 -43.46
C GLU A 48 7.34 14.23 -42.13
N GLU A 49 7.63 15.52 -42.01
CA GLU A 49 8.09 16.15 -40.80
C GLU A 49 7.02 17.07 -40.20
N PHE A 50 6.71 16.86 -38.91
CA PHE A 50 5.76 17.67 -38.18
C PHE A 50 6.11 17.82 -36.72
N TRP A 51 5.57 18.84 -36.04
CA TRP A 51 5.66 18.91 -34.55
C TRP A 51 4.57 18.05 -33.94
N PRO A 52 4.92 17.05 -33.11
CA PRO A 52 3.93 16.26 -32.42
C PRO A 52 3.06 17.11 -31.50
N HIS A 53 1.81 16.72 -31.35
CA HIS A 53 0.93 17.30 -30.36
C HIS A 53 1.17 16.65 -28.99
N VAL A 54 1.28 17.46 -27.97
CA VAL A 54 1.55 17.01 -26.58
C VAL A 54 0.24 16.89 -25.82
N ILE A 55 0.03 15.71 -25.21
CA ILE A 55 -0.98 15.47 -24.16
C ILE A 55 -0.20 15.25 -22.87
N GLU A 56 -0.42 16.15 -21.90
CA GLU A 56 0.30 16.20 -20.64
C GLU A 56 -0.63 15.81 -19.49
N PRO A 57 -0.56 14.57 -19.00
CA PRO A 57 -1.16 14.22 -17.73
C PRO A 57 -0.21 14.59 -16.58
N THR A 58 -0.74 15.22 -15.53
CA THR A 58 0.01 15.67 -14.37
C THR A 58 -0.57 15.05 -13.10
N TRP A 59 0.26 14.31 -12.36
CA TRP A 59 -0.11 13.71 -11.07
C TRP A 59 0.84 14.16 -9.98
N GLY A 60 0.30 14.76 -8.92
CA GLY A 60 1.06 15.12 -7.73
C GLY A 60 1.16 13.93 -6.78
N VAL A 61 2.37 13.40 -6.57
CA VAL A 61 2.58 12.25 -5.67
C VAL A 61 2.13 12.57 -4.25
N ASP A 62 2.56 13.71 -3.70
CA ASP A 62 2.22 14.13 -2.33
C ASP A 62 0.70 14.29 -2.14
N ARG A 63 0.02 14.87 -3.13
CA ARG A 63 -1.45 15.00 -3.11
C ARG A 63 -2.13 13.64 -3.19
N SER A 64 -1.60 12.72 -4.00
CA SER A 64 -2.11 11.35 -4.10
C SER A 64 -1.97 10.61 -2.77
N VAL A 65 -0.81 10.71 -2.12
CA VAL A 65 -0.59 10.13 -0.79
C VAL A 65 -1.56 10.72 0.24
N LEU A 66 -1.73 12.05 0.25
CA LEU A 66 -2.67 12.71 1.15
C LEU A 66 -4.11 12.21 0.94
N VAL A 67 -4.56 12.09 -0.31
CA VAL A 67 -5.91 11.57 -0.64
C VAL A 67 -6.06 10.13 -0.16
N VAL A 68 -5.06 9.26 -0.40
CA VAL A 68 -5.09 7.87 0.07
C VAL A 68 -5.21 7.81 1.59
N LEU A 69 -4.45 8.63 2.33
CA LEU A 69 -4.53 8.66 3.79
C LEU A 69 -5.90 9.15 4.27
N LEU A 70 -6.44 10.22 3.67
CA LEU A 70 -7.77 10.75 4.02
C LEU A 70 -8.89 9.75 3.71
N ASP A 71 -8.82 9.09 2.56
CA ASP A 71 -9.86 8.14 2.12
C ASP A 71 -9.83 6.84 2.91
N THR A 72 -8.67 6.47 3.47
CA THR A 72 -8.50 5.19 4.18
C THR A 72 -8.55 5.31 5.70
N TYR A 73 -8.45 6.52 6.26
CA TYR A 73 -8.52 6.76 7.70
C TYR A 73 -9.89 6.37 8.25
N ARG A 74 -9.89 5.60 9.34
CA ARG A 74 -11.11 5.15 10.04
C ARG A 74 -10.95 5.26 11.54
N GLU A 75 -12.04 5.66 12.20
CA GLU A 75 -12.23 5.59 13.64
C GLU A 75 -13.45 4.74 13.94
N VAL A 76 -13.30 3.78 14.84
CA VAL A 76 -14.37 2.88 15.27
C VAL A 76 -14.42 2.86 16.78
N GLU A 77 -15.59 3.18 17.34
CA GLU A 77 -15.81 3.09 18.78
C GLU A 77 -15.91 1.61 19.20
N GLU A 78 -15.09 1.23 20.17
CA GLU A 78 -15.07 -0.10 20.79
C GLU A 78 -15.34 0.04 22.30
N GLU A 79 -15.66 -1.04 23.00
CA GLU A 79 -15.91 -1.03 24.45
C GLU A 79 -14.75 -0.43 25.28
N LYS A 80 -13.52 -0.51 24.78
CA LYS A 80 -12.30 -0.05 25.45
C LYS A 80 -11.74 1.27 24.94
N GLY A 81 -12.49 1.98 24.10
CA GLY A 81 -12.09 3.24 23.49
C GLY A 81 -12.10 3.21 21.96
N THR A 82 -11.69 4.30 21.35
CA THR A 82 -11.68 4.44 19.89
C THR A 82 -10.51 3.68 19.26
N ARG A 83 -10.79 2.81 18.32
CA ARG A 83 -9.79 2.16 17.47
C ARG A 83 -9.60 2.98 16.20
N VAL A 84 -8.35 3.38 15.95
CA VAL A 84 -7.95 4.12 14.74
C VAL A 84 -7.18 3.18 13.83
N PHE A 85 -7.51 3.20 12.53
CA PHE A 85 -6.77 2.41 11.55
C PHE A 85 -6.81 3.02 10.15
N LEU A 86 -5.83 2.68 9.33
CA LEU A 86 -5.81 2.99 7.91
C LEU A 86 -6.33 1.78 7.12
N LYS A 87 -7.54 1.90 6.55
CA LYS A 87 -8.13 0.86 5.70
C LYS A 87 -7.48 0.84 4.31
N LEU A 88 -6.15 0.76 4.27
CA LEU A 88 -5.40 0.69 3.02
C LEU A 88 -5.72 -0.62 2.27
N PRO A 89 -5.92 -0.55 0.94
CA PRO A 89 -5.85 -1.75 0.11
C PRO A 89 -4.54 -2.51 0.38
N PRO A 90 -4.52 -3.84 0.47
CA PRO A 90 -3.31 -4.59 0.81
C PRO A 90 -2.08 -4.23 -0.02
N ARG A 91 -2.26 -3.90 -1.30
CA ARG A 91 -1.17 -3.48 -2.21
C ARG A 91 -0.53 -2.14 -1.84
N LEU A 92 -1.24 -1.27 -1.12
CA LEU A 92 -0.75 0.04 -0.70
C LEU A 92 -0.26 0.04 0.75
N ALA A 93 -0.50 -1.03 1.50
CA ALA A 93 -0.03 -1.14 2.86
C ALA A 93 1.52 -1.20 2.91
N PRO A 94 2.18 -0.44 3.80
CA PRO A 94 3.64 -0.50 3.97
C PRO A 94 4.13 -1.91 4.33
N TYR A 95 3.31 -2.62 5.08
CA TYR A 95 3.47 -4.05 5.39
C TYR A 95 2.14 -4.74 5.18
N GLN A 96 2.14 -5.88 4.48
CA GLN A 96 0.92 -6.65 4.28
C GLN A 96 0.64 -7.60 5.44
N VAL A 97 1.69 -8.15 6.06
CA VAL A 97 1.55 -9.09 7.17
C VAL A 97 2.54 -8.75 8.27
N ALA A 98 2.05 -8.73 9.51
CA ALA A 98 2.86 -8.68 10.70
C ALA A 98 2.88 -10.06 11.37
N VAL A 99 4.06 -10.57 11.71
CA VAL A 99 4.21 -11.88 12.40
C VAL A 99 4.84 -11.65 13.75
N PHE A 100 4.19 -12.08 14.84
CA PHE A 100 4.73 -11.92 16.16
C PHE A 100 4.28 -13.00 17.15
N PRO A 101 5.09 -13.28 18.20
CA PRO A 101 4.70 -14.20 19.25
C PRO A 101 3.60 -13.61 20.14
N LEU A 102 2.71 -14.41 20.67
CA LEU A 102 1.75 -13.98 21.70
C LEU A 102 2.47 -13.34 22.89
N LEU A 103 3.54 -13.96 23.35
CA LEU A 103 4.36 -13.51 24.47
C LEU A 103 5.84 -13.39 24.04
N ALA A 104 6.37 -12.17 24.08
CA ALA A 104 7.75 -11.87 23.70
C ALA A 104 8.81 -12.43 24.67
N ASN A 105 8.42 -12.78 25.90
CA ASN A 105 9.30 -13.38 26.93
C ASN A 105 9.32 -14.91 26.92
N LYS A 106 8.78 -15.55 25.90
CA LYS A 106 8.77 -17.01 25.73
C LYS A 106 9.62 -17.39 24.51
N PRO A 107 10.87 -17.88 24.70
CA PRO A 107 11.80 -18.16 23.60
C PRO A 107 11.20 -19.06 22.51
N ALA A 108 10.51 -20.14 22.87
CA ALA A 108 9.90 -21.05 21.90
C ALA A 108 8.87 -20.36 20.97
N LEU A 109 8.06 -19.43 21.48
CA LEU A 109 7.13 -18.65 20.66
C LEU A 109 7.86 -17.66 19.76
N VAL A 110 8.94 -17.05 20.27
CA VAL A 110 9.75 -16.10 19.50
C VAL A 110 10.46 -16.81 18.35
N GLU A 111 11.11 -17.94 18.63
CA GLU A 111 11.80 -18.76 17.61
C GLU A 111 10.82 -19.25 16.53
N LYS A 112 9.64 -19.72 16.92
CA LYS A 112 8.60 -20.17 16.00
C LYS A 112 8.08 -19.00 15.14
N ALA A 113 7.86 -17.82 15.73
CA ALA A 113 7.43 -16.63 15.00
C ALA A 113 8.49 -16.17 13.99
N GLN A 114 9.77 -16.20 14.35
CA GLN A 114 10.87 -15.90 13.44
C GLN A 114 10.96 -16.92 12.30
N ALA A 115 10.79 -18.21 12.57
CA ALA A 115 10.79 -19.25 11.55
C ALA A 115 9.66 -19.03 10.52
N ILE A 116 8.43 -18.72 10.98
CA ILE A 116 7.29 -18.40 10.12
C ILE A 116 7.54 -17.11 9.30
N TYR A 117 8.07 -16.06 9.95
CA TYR A 117 8.43 -14.82 9.28
C TYR A 117 9.42 -15.07 8.11
N HIS A 118 10.51 -15.79 8.37
CA HIS A 118 11.49 -16.11 7.35
C HIS A 118 10.94 -17.02 6.25
N SER A 119 10.10 -17.99 6.59
CA SER A 119 9.45 -18.86 5.60
C SER A 119 8.60 -18.03 4.64
N LEU A 120 7.73 -17.17 5.15
CA LEU A 120 6.90 -16.29 4.33
C LEU A 120 7.72 -15.32 3.46
N GLN A 121 8.83 -14.81 3.99
CA GLN A 121 9.73 -13.93 3.23
C GLN A 121 10.38 -14.63 2.03
N LEU A 122 10.66 -15.92 2.14
CA LEU A 122 11.30 -16.71 1.09
C LEU A 122 10.31 -17.24 0.05
N THR A 123 9.11 -17.60 0.48
CA THR A 123 8.13 -18.30 -0.35
C THR A 123 7.16 -17.37 -1.06
N THR A 124 6.84 -16.22 -0.47
CA THR A 124 5.87 -15.29 -1.03
C THR A 124 6.55 -14.12 -1.71
N TYR A 125 6.54 -14.12 -3.04
CA TYR A 125 7.13 -13.04 -3.82
C TYR A 125 6.41 -11.70 -3.59
N ASN A 126 7.17 -10.64 -3.28
CA ASN A 126 6.67 -9.29 -3.00
C ASN A 126 5.78 -9.13 -1.76
N LEU A 127 5.87 -10.01 -0.77
CA LEU A 127 5.19 -9.82 0.50
C LEU A 127 6.04 -8.95 1.43
N TRP A 128 5.51 -7.80 1.83
CA TRP A 128 6.14 -6.91 2.80
C TRP A 128 5.75 -7.32 4.21
N LEU A 129 6.74 -7.81 4.96
CA LEU A 129 6.56 -8.36 6.30
C LEU A 129 7.15 -7.44 7.37
N THR A 130 6.55 -7.47 8.55
CA THR A 130 7.11 -6.85 9.76
C THR A 130 6.95 -7.77 10.97
N THR A 131 7.65 -7.44 12.05
CA THR A 131 7.51 -8.10 13.36
C THR A 131 7.58 -7.07 14.48
N ASP A 132 6.95 -7.36 15.61
CA ASP A 132 7.01 -6.50 16.79
C ASP A 132 7.00 -7.37 18.07
N HIS A 133 7.82 -7.00 19.03
CA HIS A 133 7.96 -7.67 20.32
C HIS A 133 7.62 -6.76 21.50
N ARG A 134 7.21 -5.50 21.25
CA ARG A 134 6.94 -4.49 22.28
C ARG A 134 5.54 -4.67 22.89
N GLY A 135 5.45 -4.50 24.18
CA GLY A 135 4.19 -4.52 24.90
C GLY A 135 3.43 -5.85 24.79
N ASN A 136 2.12 -5.80 25.01
CA ASN A 136 1.24 -6.94 24.85
C ASN A 136 0.71 -7.05 23.40
N VAL A 137 0.12 -8.20 23.06
CA VAL A 137 -0.38 -8.48 21.70
C VAL A 137 -1.43 -7.48 21.25
N GLY A 138 -2.31 -7.02 22.14
CA GLY A 138 -3.34 -6.01 21.79
C GLY A 138 -2.73 -4.69 21.33
N LYS A 139 -1.69 -4.18 22.02
CA LYS A 139 -0.97 -2.97 21.62
C LYS A 139 -0.28 -3.14 20.26
N ARG A 140 0.23 -4.33 19.98
CA ARG A 140 0.84 -4.64 18.68
C ARG A 140 -0.19 -4.65 17.55
N TYR A 141 -1.39 -5.20 17.80
CA TYR A 141 -2.49 -5.12 16.84
C TYR A 141 -2.85 -3.66 16.51
N TYR A 142 -3.07 -2.83 17.52
CA TYR A 142 -3.39 -1.41 17.30
C TYR A 142 -2.28 -0.68 16.54
N ALA A 143 -1.01 -0.92 16.88
CA ALA A 143 0.11 -0.32 16.14
C ALA A 143 0.15 -0.74 14.66
N GLN A 144 -0.24 -1.98 14.34
CA GLN A 144 -0.36 -2.44 12.96
C GLN A 144 -1.61 -1.88 12.27
N ASP A 145 -2.73 -1.76 12.97
CA ASP A 145 -3.95 -1.12 12.49
C ASP A 145 -3.67 0.34 12.08
N GLU A 146 -2.97 1.12 12.93
CA GLU A 146 -2.62 2.53 12.68
C GLU A 146 -1.79 2.73 11.40
N ILE A 147 -0.86 1.84 11.09
CA ILE A 147 -0.05 1.92 9.86
C ILE A 147 -0.67 1.21 8.66
N GLY A 148 -1.85 0.59 8.85
CA GLY A 148 -2.63 -0.01 7.78
C GLY A 148 -2.22 -1.43 7.37
N THR A 149 -1.52 -2.20 8.23
CA THR A 149 -1.20 -3.61 7.97
C THR A 149 -2.47 -4.46 7.96
N PRO A 150 -2.85 -5.10 6.85
CA PRO A 150 -4.13 -5.81 6.74
C PRO A 150 -4.23 -7.07 7.58
N TRP A 151 -3.13 -7.79 7.81
CA TRP A 151 -3.15 -9.05 8.56
C TRP A 151 -2.06 -9.15 9.60
N CYS A 152 -2.44 -9.69 10.78
CA CYS A 152 -1.50 -10.01 11.85
C CYS A 152 -1.53 -11.49 12.15
N VAL A 153 -0.38 -12.15 12.00
CA VAL A 153 -0.17 -13.56 12.36
C VAL A 153 0.37 -13.63 13.79
N THR A 154 -0.34 -14.31 14.66
CA THR A 154 0.07 -14.50 16.05
C THR A 154 0.41 -15.96 16.33
N VAL A 155 1.62 -16.17 16.81
CA VAL A 155 2.14 -17.45 17.25
C VAL A 155 1.90 -17.61 18.74
N ASP A 156 1.12 -18.60 19.14
CA ASP A 156 0.73 -18.89 20.52
C ASP A 156 1.15 -20.31 20.96
N PHE A 157 0.71 -20.73 22.15
CA PHE A 157 1.08 -22.05 22.66
C PHE A 157 0.50 -23.20 21.84
N GLN A 158 -0.71 -23.03 21.33
CA GLN A 158 -1.33 -24.02 20.45
C GLN A 158 -0.54 -24.20 19.16
N THR A 159 0.10 -23.13 18.65
CA THR A 159 0.98 -23.21 17.48
C THR A 159 2.12 -24.20 17.66
N LEU A 160 2.63 -24.35 18.91
CA LEU A 160 3.71 -25.30 19.20
C LEU A 160 3.21 -26.75 19.21
N GLU A 161 1.91 -26.99 19.37
CA GLU A 161 1.31 -28.32 19.48
C GLU A 161 0.82 -28.82 18.10
N ASP A 162 0.12 -27.96 17.32
CA ASP A 162 -0.58 -28.37 16.11
C ASP A 162 -0.16 -27.64 14.83
N ASP A 163 0.86 -26.77 14.91
CA ASP A 163 1.40 -26.00 13.79
C ASP A 163 0.36 -25.10 13.09
N THR A 164 -0.59 -24.58 13.86
CA THR A 164 -1.55 -23.57 13.40
C THR A 164 -1.28 -22.21 14.06
N VAL A 165 -1.65 -21.13 13.41
CA VAL A 165 -1.51 -19.75 13.92
C VAL A 165 -2.84 -19.02 13.89
N THR A 166 -2.96 -17.96 14.68
CA THR A 166 -4.09 -17.03 14.57
C THR A 166 -3.76 -15.95 13.55
N VAL A 167 -4.62 -15.78 12.55
CA VAL A 167 -4.58 -14.66 11.61
C VAL A 167 -5.70 -13.69 11.96
N ARG A 168 -5.34 -12.44 12.28
CA ARG A 168 -6.29 -11.36 12.56
C ARG A 168 -6.41 -10.44 11.34
N ASP A 169 -7.63 -10.19 10.93
CA ASP A 169 -7.98 -9.22 9.89
C ASP A 169 -8.14 -7.82 10.51
N ARG A 170 -7.48 -6.80 9.93
CA ARG A 170 -7.53 -5.41 10.38
C ARG A 170 -8.93 -4.82 10.28
N ASP A 171 -9.63 -5.05 9.18
CA ASP A 171 -10.89 -4.35 8.89
C ASP A 171 -12.02 -4.80 9.82
N THR A 172 -12.07 -6.08 10.11
CA THR A 172 -13.12 -6.70 10.94
C THR A 172 -12.71 -6.95 12.38
N ALA A 173 -11.42 -6.88 12.69
CA ALA A 173 -10.80 -7.33 13.94
C ALA A 173 -11.05 -8.81 14.28
N GLN A 174 -11.63 -9.58 13.37
CA GLN A 174 -11.87 -11.00 13.54
C GLN A 174 -10.57 -11.81 13.42
N GLN A 175 -10.56 -12.95 14.06
CA GLN A 175 -9.42 -13.85 14.09
C GLN A 175 -9.86 -15.24 13.64
N GLU A 176 -9.04 -15.87 12.80
CA GLU A 176 -9.24 -17.25 12.39
C GLU A 176 -7.98 -18.08 12.57
N ARG A 177 -8.14 -19.38 12.68
CA ARG A 177 -7.04 -20.34 12.83
C ARG A 177 -6.65 -20.86 11.44
N VAL A 178 -5.36 -20.76 11.10
CA VAL A 178 -4.82 -21.17 9.79
C VAL A 178 -3.57 -22.05 10.03
N SER A 179 -3.43 -23.11 9.26
CA SER A 179 -2.21 -23.93 9.29
C SER A 179 -1.01 -23.12 8.78
N VAL A 180 0.14 -23.27 9.42
CA VAL A 180 1.38 -22.63 8.97
C VAL A 180 1.71 -23.00 7.53
N ALA A 181 1.46 -24.25 7.13
CA ALA A 181 1.68 -24.73 5.78
C ALA A 181 0.78 -24.05 4.71
N GLU A 182 -0.35 -23.50 5.12
CA GLU A 182 -1.33 -22.86 4.22
C GLU A 182 -1.16 -21.33 4.12
N LEU A 183 -0.31 -20.72 4.94
CA LEU A 183 -0.17 -19.25 5.00
C LEU A 183 0.23 -18.61 3.68
N GLU A 184 1.11 -19.25 2.91
CA GLU A 184 1.52 -18.75 1.61
C GLU A 184 0.32 -18.65 0.66
N ALA A 185 -0.44 -19.73 0.52
CA ALA A 185 -1.65 -19.75 -0.32
C ALA A 185 -2.72 -18.79 0.21
N TYR A 186 -2.88 -18.73 1.54
CA TYR A 186 -3.81 -17.83 2.21
C TYR A 186 -3.59 -16.37 1.85
N PHE A 187 -2.33 -15.88 1.89
CA PHE A 187 -2.01 -14.49 1.56
C PHE A 187 -1.94 -14.24 0.06
N SER A 188 -1.44 -15.18 -0.74
CA SER A 188 -1.33 -15.01 -2.20
C SER A 188 -2.68 -14.73 -2.86
N VAL A 189 -3.75 -15.39 -2.42
CA VAL A 189 -5.11 -15.16 -2.95
C VAL A 189 -5.68 -13.79 -2.52
N ARG A 190 -5.31 -13.30 -1.34
CA ARG A 190 -5.83 -12.04 -0.76
C ARG A 190 -5.06 -10.79 -1.17
N LEU A 191 -3.90 -10.95 -1.76
CA LEU A 191 -3.06 -9.85 -2.30
C LEU A 191 -3.41 -9.48 -3.75
N LEU A 192 -4.19 -10.31 -4.44
CA LEU A 192 -4.67 -10.06 -5.81
C LEU A 192 -5.78 -9.00 -5.80
#